data_d4dec54530438215f451f691ea607469
#
_entry.id   d4dec54530438215f451f691ea607469
#
_cell.length_a   1.000
_cell.length_b   1.000
_cell.length_c   1.000
_cell.angle_alpha   90.00
_cell.angle_beta   90.00
_cell.angle_gamma   90.00
#
_symmetry.space_group_name_H-M   'P 1'
#
loop_
_entity.id
_entity.type
_entity.pdbx_description
1 polymer ?
#
loop_
_entity_poly.entity_id
_entity_poly.type
_entity_poly.pdbx_seq_one_letter_code
_entity_poly.pdbx_strand_id
1 'polypeptide(L)'
;LANGGVTTLQILPGSANLFGGRSVTLKNVPARTMQGMKFPDAPQGLKMACGENPKRVYGSKGREPSTRMGNMAVNRQTWIKAREYQKKRAAGKEQTRDLGMETLADVLEGKIMVHNHCYRADEMANVIDMSKEFGYKVSTFHHAVESYKIADLLRENGICSALWGDWYGFKMEAYDGIKESIPLVH
;
A
#
# COMPACT_ATOMS: atom_id res chain seq x y z
N LEU A 1 -7.14 24.20 -0.69
CA LEU A 1 -6.04 23.51 -1.40
C LEU A 1 -5.84 24.07 -2.81
N ALA A 2 -6.90 24.26 -3.62
CA ALA A 2 -6.78 24.81 -4.97
C ALA A 2 -6.11 26.20 -4.98
N ASN A 3 -6.47 27.08 -4.06
CA ASN A 3 -5.87 28.41 -3.91
C ASN A 3 -4.38 28.37 -3.54
N GLY A 4 -3.90 27.25 -2.98
CA GLY A 4 -2.49 26.98 -2.69
C GLY A 4 -1.73 26.29 -3.82
N GLY A 5 -2.31 26.19 -5.02
CA GLY A 5 -1.67 25.58 -6.18
C GLY A 5 -1.76 24.05 -6.27
N VAL A 6 -2.51 23.40 -5.36
CA VAL A 6 -2.71 21.95 -5.42
C VAL A 6 -3.76 21.61 -6.47
N THR A 7 -3.33 21.12 -7.62
CA THR A 7 -4.19 20.83 -8.77
C THR A 7 -4.65 19.37 -8.87
N THR A 8 -3.93 18.46 -8.22
CA THR A 8 -4.17 17.02 -8.29
C THR A 8 -4.05 16.40 -6.90
N LEU A 9 -4.93 15.47 -6.60
CA LEU A 9 -5.00 14.76 -5.33
C LEU A 9 -5.02 13.25 -5.60
N GLN A 10 -4.23 12.48 -4.86
CA GLN A 10 -4.41 11.04 -4.77
C GLN A 10 -5.04 10.71 -3.41
N ILE A 11 -6.21 10.12 -3.44
CA ILE A 11 -6.95 9.73 -2.24
C ILE A 11 -6.72 8.25 -1.98
N LEU A 12 -6.11 7.95 -0.83
CA LEU A 12 -5.74 6.61 -0.40
C LEU A 12 -6.51 6.24 0.87
N PRO A 13 -7.00 4.99 1.02
CA PRO A 13 -7.52 4.50 2.29
C PRO A 13 -6.50 4.60 3.42
N GLY A 14 -6.98 4.63 4.66
CA GLY A 14 -6.13 4.61 5.86
C GLY A 14 -5.37 3.30 6.02
N SER A 15 -4.47 3.23 7.02
CA SER A 15 -3.54 2.13 7.24
C SER A 15 -4.00 1.13 8.31
N ALA A 16 -5.27 1.13 8.69
CA ALA A 16 -5.83 0.19 9.65
C ALA A 16 -5.94 -1.25 9.13
N ASN A 17 -6.04 -1.43 7.82
CA ASN A 17 -6.22 -2.72 7.17
C ASN A 17 -4.97 -3.13 6.40
N LEU A 18 -4.66 -4.44 6.40
CA LEU A 18 -3.61 -5.00 5.52
C LEU A 18 -3.92 -4.71 4.05
N PHE A 19 -5.18 -4.85 3.65
CA PHE A 19 -5.73 -4.48 2.35
C PHE A 19 -6.82 -3.43 2.58
N GLY A 20 -6.50 -2.16 2.33
CA GLY A 20 -7.38 -1.04 2.66
C GLY A 20 -8.42 -0.72 1.59
N GLY A 21 -8.14 -1.07 0.34
CA GLY A 21 -9.01 -0.80 -0.79
C GLY A 21 -8.38 0.08 -1.87
N ARG A 22 -9.15 0.33 -2.92
CA ARG A 22 -8.68 1.12 -4.09
C ARG A 22 -8.48 2.58 -3.74
N SER A 23 -7.48 3.18 -4.35
CA SER A 23 -7.25 4.63 -4.38
C SER A 23 -7.77 5.25 -5.68
N VAL A 24 -7.89 6.57 -5.68
CA VAL A 24 -8.29 7.34 -6.86
C VAL A 24 -7.45 8.61 -6.98
N THR A 25 -7.07 8.96 -8.18
CA THR A 25 -6.44 10.25 -8.50
C THR A 25 -7.51 11.21 -9.03
N LEU A 26 -7.57 12.39 -8.46
CA LEU A 26 -8.58 13.40 -8.72
C LEU A 26 -7.93 14.70 -9.19
N LYS A 27 -8.61 15.40 -10.09
CA LYS A 27 -8.38 16.84 -10.31
C LYS A 27 -8.99 17.62 -9.16
N ASN A 28 -8.29 18.59 -8.64
CA ASN A 28 -8.80 19.45 -7.58
C ASN A 28 -9.68 20.58 -8.18
N VAL A 29 -10.79 20.20 -8.75
CA VAL A 29 -11.77 21.08 -9.40
C VAL A 29 -13.13 20.95 -8.73
N PRO A 30 -13.95 22.02 -8.73
CA PRO A 30 -15.32 21.93 -8.24
C PRO A 30 -16.14 20.90 -9.05
N ALA A 31 -16.78 19.97 -8.35
CA ALA A 31 -17.69 19.00 -8.96
C ALA A 31 -18.71 18.51 -7.92
N ARG A 32 -19.86 18.00 -8.41
CA ARG A 32 -20.91 17.46 -7.54
C ARG A 32 -20.65 16.02 -7.09
N THR A 33 -19.82 15.29 -7.83
CA THR A 33 -19.49 13.88 -7.55
C THR A 33 -17.99 13.63 -7.78
N MET A 34 -17.47 12.57 -7.17
CA MET A 34 -16.09 12.13 -7.38
C MET A 34 -15.81 11.82 -8.87
N GLN A 35 -16.79 11.34 -9.61
CA GLN A 35 -16.62 11.04 -11.05
C GLN A 35 -16.28 12.30 -11.86
N GLY A 36 -16.88 13.45 -11.52
CA GLY A 36 -16.55 14.73 -12.16
C GLY A 36 -15.16 15.25 -11.83
N MET A 37 -14.56 14.76 -10.74
CA MET A 37 -13.19 15.10 -10.34
C MET A 37 -12.16 14.08 -10.84
N LYS A 38 -12.57 12.86 -11.20
CA LYS A 38 -11.65 11.77 -11.53
C LYS A 38 -10.68 12.21 -12.64
N PHE A 39 -9.39 11.98 -12.40
CA PHE A 39 -8.36 12.26 -13.40
C PHE A 39 -8.46 11.17 -14.48
N PRO A 40 -8.64 11.56 -15.79
CA PRO A 40 -8.74 10.59 -16.87
C PRO A 40 -7.47 9.74 -16.96
N ASP A 41 -7.64 8.45 -17.19
CA ASP A 41 -6.57 7.47 -17.43
C ASP A 41 -5.48 7.38 -16.36
N ALA A 42 -5.70 8.02 -15.19
CA ALA A 42 -4.78 7.92 -14.09
C ALA A 42 -4.72 6.47 -13.55
N PRO A 43 -3.52 5.94 -13.29
CA PRO A 43 -3.36 4.62 -12.73
C PRO A 43 -4.13 4.48 -11.41
N GLN A 44 -4.80 3.36 -11.23
CA GLN A 44 -5.44 3.03 -9.96
C GLN A 44 -4.41 2.47 -8.99
N GLY A 45 -4.65 2.66 -7.70
CA GLY A 45 -3.83 2.10 -6.65
C GLY A 45 -4.63 1.20 -5.71
N LEU A 46 -3.94 0.27 -5.07
CA LEU A 46 -4.39 -0.46 -3.90
C LEU A 46 -3.62 0.06 -2.69
N LYS A 47 -4.30 0.55 -1.67
CA LYS A 47 -3.66 0.85 -0.39
C LYS A 47 -3.54 -0.42 0.43
N MET A 48 -2.31 -0.69 0.87
CA MET A 48 -1.99 -1.75 1.83
C MET A 48 -1.32 -1.15 3.07
N ALA A 49 -1.15 -1.95 4.10
CA ALA A 49 -0.41 -1.58 5.29
C ALA A 49 0.37 -2.75 5.87
N CYS A 50 1.49 -2.46 6.51
CA CYS A 50 2.24 -3.34 7.40
C CYS A 50 2.29 -2.76 8.82
N GLY A 51 2.97 -3.43 9.73
CA GLY A 51 3.38 -2.88 11.00
C GLY A 51 2.32 -2.83 12.08
N GLU A 52 2.44 -1.82 12.89
CA GLU A 52 1.66 -1.68 14.12
C GLU A 52 0.18 -1.46 13.88
N ASN A 53 -0.19 -0.68 12.87
CA ASN A 53 -1.57 -0.24 12.70
C ASN A 53 -2.53 -1.42 12.47
N PRO A 54 -2.32 -2.34 11.52
CA PRO A 54 -3.21 -3.48 11.34
C PRO A 54 -3.26 -4.37 12.57
N LYS A 55 -2.10 -4.77 13.13
CA LYS A 55 -2.07 -5.65 14.28
C LYS A 55 -2.78 -5.07 15.52
N ARG A 56 -2.67 -3.76 15.74
CA ARG A 56 -3.31 -3.08 16.86
C ARG A 56 -4.82 -3.00 16.67
N VAL A 57 -5.25 -2.54 15.51
CA VAL A 57 -6.69 -2.34 15.22
C VAL A 57 -7.48 -3.66 15.28
N TYR A 58 -6.92 -4.73 14.78
CA TYR A 58 -7.56 -6.04 14.78
C TYR A 58 -7.32 -6.80 16.08
N GLY A 59 -6.09 -6.82 16.60
CA GLY A 59 -5.73 -7.51 17.84
C GLY A 59 -6.48 -6.98 19.07
N SER A 60 -6.71 -5.66 19.17
CA SER A 60 -7.52 -5.08 20.24
C SER A 60 -8.98 -5.54 20.25
N LYS A 61 -9.44 -6.12 19.17
CA LYS A 61 -10.79 -6.68 18.98
C LYS A 61 -10.81 -8.20 19.01
N GLY A 62 -9.73 -8.86 19.44
CA GLY A 62 -9.59 -10.31 19.41
C GLY A 62 -9.59 -10.92 18.01
N ARG A 63 -9.19 -10.17 16.99
CA ARG A 63 -9.16 -10.58 15.57
C ARG A 63 -7.73 -10.63 15.03
N GLU A 64 -7.52 -11.42 14.00
CA GLU A 64 -6.27 -11.41 13.23
C GLU A 64 -6.26 -10.30 12.16
N PRO A 65 -5.07 -9.73 11.89
CA PRO A 65 -3.77 -10.01 12.53
C PRO A 65 -3.63 -9.32 13.89
N SER A 66 -2.95 -9.98 14.85
CA SER A 66 -2.64 -9.42 16.16
C SER A 66 -1.12 -9.26 16.42
N THR A 67 -0.31 -9.73 15.48
CA THR A 67 1.16 -9.65 15.52
C THR A 67 1.71 -9.27 14.15
N ARG A 68 2.99 -8.85 14.09
CA ARG A 68 3.67 -8.59 12.80
C ARG A 68 3.82 -9.87 11.97
N MET A 69 4.11 -10.99 12.61
CA MET A 69 4.11 -12.31 11.93
C MET A 69 2.72 -12.66 11.38
N GLY A 70 1.66 -12.34 12.14
CA GLY A 70 0.27 -12.46 11.70
C GLY A 70 -0.05 -11.60 10.48
N ASN A 71 0.49 -10.38 10.42
CA ASN A 71 0.38 -9.54 9.23
C ASN A 71 0.89 -10.28 7.98
N MET A 72 2.08 -10.88 8.07
CA MET A 72 2.70 -11.60 6.95
C MET A 72 1.91 -12.87 6.57
N ALA A 73 1.41 -13.61 7.56
CA ALA A 73 0.61 -14.81 7.34
C ALA A 73 -0.71 -14.49 6.62
N VAL A 74 -1.45 -13.52 7.13
CA VAL A 74 -2.73 -13.08 6.52
C VAL A 74 -2.52 -12.50 5.13
N ASN A 75 -1.46 -11.70 4.93
CA ASN A 75 -1.08 -11.18 3.61
C ASN A 75 -0.88 -12.32 2.62
N ARG A 76 -0.04 -13.30 2.96
CA ARG A 76 0.28 -14.43 2.07
C ARG A 76 -0.95 -15.27 1.75
N GLN A 77 -1.79 -15.58 2.75
CA GLN A 77 -3.06 -16.27 2.54
C GLN A 77 -3.98 -15.54 1.58
N THR A 78 -4.04 -14.22 1.70
CA THR A 78 -4.90 -13.38 0.85
C THR A 78 -4.39 -13.37 -0.60
N TRP A 79 -3.08 -13.29 -0.82
CA TRP A 79 -2.50 -13.37 -2.16
C TRP A 79 -2.67 -14.75 -2.80
N ILE A 80 -2.61 -15.84 -2.00
CA ILE A 80 -2.91 -17.20 -2.50
C ILE A 80 -4.35 -17.23 -3.03
N LYS A 81 -5.34 -16.74 -2.25
CA LYS A 81 -6.75 -16.68 -2.67
C LYS A 81 -6.94 -15.81 -3.91
N ALA A 82 -6.26 -14.68 -3.98
CA ALA A 82 -6.32 -13.77 -5.13
C ALA A 82 -5.78 -14.46 -6.40
N ARG A 83 -4.67 -15.20 -6.30
CA ARG A 83 -4.10 -15.97 -7.41
C ARG A 83 -5.03 -17.08 -7.88
N GLU A 84 -5.71 -17.78 -6.96
CA GLU A 84 -6.72 -18.77 -7.30
C GLU A 84 -7.93 -18.14 -8.01
N TYR A 85 -8.40 -17.00 -7.50
CA TYR A 85 -9.48 -16.25 -8.12
C TYR A 85 -9.10 -15.80 -9.54
N GLN A 86 -7.89 -15.25 -9.72
CA GLN A 86 -7.36 -14.85 -11.02
C GLN A 86 -7.34 -16.01 -12.02
N LYS A 87 -6.84 -17.20 -11.60
CA LYS A 87 -6.80 -18.40 -12.44
C LYS A 87 -8.19 -18.85 -12.89
N LYS A 88 -9.19 -18.84 -11.98
CA LYS A 88 -10.57 -19.16 -12.30
C LYS A 88 -11.16 -18.18 -13.31
N ARG A 89 -10.94 -16.88 -13.08
CA ARG A 89 -11.38 -15.81 -13.99
C ARG A 89 -10.78 -15.98 -15.39
N ALA A 90 -9.47 -16.21 -15.48
CA ALA A 90 -8.78 -16.42 -16.76
C ALA A 90 -9.26 -17.66 -17.50
N ALA A 91 -9.65 -18.72 -16.78
CA ALA A 91 -10.20 -19.96 -17.34
C ALA A 91 -11.68 -19.86 -17.76
N GLY A 92 -12.32 -18.70 -17.60
CA GLY A 92 -13.75 -18.52 -17.87
C GLY A 92 -14.66 -19.35 -16.98
N LYS A 93 -14.18 -19.85 -15.85
CA LYS A 93 -14.99 -20.65 -14.92
C LYS A 93 -15.97 -19.74 -14.17
N GLU A 94 -17.22 -20.19 -14.10
CA GLU A 94 -18.25 -19.50 -13.31
C GLU A 94 -17.82 -19.41 -11.84
N GLN A 95 -17.90 -18.23 -11.27
CA GLN A 95 -17.62 -17.98 -9.87
C GLN A 95 -18.45 -16.79 -9.36
N THR A 96 -18.79 -16.84 -8.08
CA THR A 96 -19.40 -15.70 -7.41
C THR A 96 -18.46 -14.50 -7.46
N ARG A 97 -19.00 -13.38 -7.84
CA ARG A 97 -18.24 -12.14 -7.94
C ARG A 97 -17.78 -11.65 -6.57
N ASP A 98 -16.49 -11.40 -6.39
CA ASP A 98 -15.87 -10.85 -5.18
C ASP A 98 -15.04 -9.61 -5.57
N LEU A 99 -15.53 -8.42 -5.21
CA LEU A 99 -14.89 -7.16 -5.57
C LEU A 99 -13.50 -6.99 -4.94
N GLY A 100 -13.27 -7.58 -3.77
CA GLY A 100 -11.95 -7.60 -3.13
C GLY A 100 -10.98 -8.46 -3.94
N MET A 101 -11.37 -9.68 -4.27
CA MET A 101 -10.54 -10.58 -5.08
C MET A 101 -10.34 -10.07 -6.51
N GLU A 102 -11.35 -9.42 -7.12
CA GLU A 102 -11.21 -8.74 -8.42
C GLU A 102 -10.10 -7.67 -8.36
N THR A 103 -10.11 -6.84 -7.30
CA THR A 103 -9.08 -5.82 -7.09
C THR A 103 -7.69 -6.43 -6.96
N LEU A 104 -7.54 -7.49 -6.17
CA LEU A 104 -6.26 -8.16 -5.98
C LEU A 104 -5.80 -8.90 -7.25
N ALA A 105 -6.71 -9.50 -8.00
CA ALA A 105 -6.40 -10.07 -9.29
C ALA A 105 -5.90 -9.01 -10.30
N ASP A 106 -6.51 -7.83 -10.32
CA ASP A 106 -6.06 -6.71 -11.14
C ASP A 106 -4.66 -6.19 -10.72
N VAL A 107 -4.32 -6.27 -9.42
CA VAL A 107 -2.95 -6.01 -8.94
C VAL A 107 -1.97 -7.05 -9.50
N LEU A 108 -2.31 -8.34 -9.42
CA LEU A 108 -1.47 -9.41 -9.96
C LEU A 108 -1.30 -9.34 -11.48
N GLU A 109 -2.25 -8.71 -12.17
CA GLU A 109 -2.19 -8.44 -13.62
C GLU A 109 -1.45 -7.13 -13.97
N GLY A 110 -0.95 -6.42 -12.96
CA GLY A 110 -0.24 -5.15 -13.15
C GLY A 110 -1.11 -3.95 -13.52
N LYS A 111 -2.43 -4.08 -13.45
CA LYS A 111 -3.40 -3.00 -13.75
C LYS A 111 -3.55 -1.99 -12.62
N ILE A 112 -3.24 -2.41 -11.40
CA ILE A 112 -3.36 -1.61 -10.17
C ILE A 112 -2.01 -1.59 -9.47
N MET A 113 -1.54 -0.40 -9.08
CA MET A 113 -0.29 -0.20 -8.35
C MET A 113 -0.50 -0.36 -6.84
N VAL A 114 0.48 -0.93 -6.14
CA VAL A 114 0.42 -1.05 -4.68
C VAL A 114 1.09 0.14 -4.00
N HIS A 115 0.35 0.78 -3.11
CA HIS A 115 0.81 1.81 -2.16
C HIS A 115 0.76 1.22 -0.76
N ASN A 116 1.91 0.99 -0.14
CA ASN A 116 1.97 0.29 1.15
C ASN A 116 2.46 1.21 2.27
N HIS A 117 1.62 1.43 3.29
CA HIS A 117 2.06 2.02 4.54
C HIS A 117 3.03 1.09 5.26
N CYS A 118 4.26 1.53 5.50
CA CYS A 118 5.24 0.75 6.24
C CYS A 118 6.32 1.67 6.82
N TYR A 119 6.74 1.47 8.07
CA TYR A 119 7.73 2.32 8.72
C TYR A 119 9.10 1.66 8.79
N ARG A 120 9.14 0.38 9.16
CA ARG A 120 10.37 -0.33 9.46
C ARG A 120 11.03 -0.90 8.21
N ALA A 121 12.34 -0.85 8.16
CA ALA A 121 13.14 -1.37 7.05
C ALA A 121 12.94 -2.89 6.85
N ASP A 122 12.94 -3.65 7.94
CA ASP A 122 12.74 -5.11 7.91
C ASP A 122 11.37 -5.50 7.37
N GLU A 123 10.31 -4.76 7.72
CA GLU A 123 8.96 -5.01 7.21
C GLU A 123 8.82 -4.60 5.73
N MET A 124 9.44 -3.50 5.32
CA MET A 124 9.48 -3.11 3.90
C MET A 124 10.20 -4.16 3.06
N ALA A 125 11.35 -4.68 3.52
CA ALA A 125 12.08 -5.76 2.87
C ALA A 125 11.21 -7.01 2.71
N ASN A 126 10.52 -7.44 3.78
CA ASN A 126 9.60 -8.58 3.73
C ASN A 126 8.44 -8.37 2.74
N VAL A 127 7.93 -7.15 2.61
CA VAL A 127 6.89 -6.82 1.62
C VAL A 127 7.45 -6.89 0.20
N ILE A 128 8.69 -6.46 -0.01
CA ILE A 128 9.39 -6.58 -1.30
C ILE A 128 9.53 -8.05 -1.69
N ASP A 129 9.99 -8.90 -0.76
CA ASP A 129 10.13 -10.33 -1.02
C ASP A 129 8.78 -10.99 -1.33
N MET A 130 7.73 -10.64 -0.58
CA MET A 130 6.36 -11.10 -0.87
C MET A 130 5.88 -10.63 -2.24
N SER A 131 6.21 -9.41 -2.64
CA SER A 131 5.84 -8.89 -3.96
C SER A 131 6.48 -9.71 -5.08
N LYS A 132 7.72 -10.16 -4.91
CA LYS A 132 8.42 -11.06 -5.84
C LYS A 132 7.80 -12.46 -5.85
N GLU A 133 7.46 -13.01 -4.67
CA GLU A 133 6.81 -14.33 -4.53
C GLU A 133 5.48 -14.40 -5.29
N PHE A 134 4.70 -13.32 -5.24
CA PHE A 134 3.37 -13.27 -5.86
C PHE A 134 3.33 -12.58 -7.23
N GLY A 135 4.40 -11.90 -7.63
CA GLY A 135 4.51 -11.24 -8.93
C GLY A 135 3.75 -9.93 -9.03
N TYR A 136 3.50 -9.23 -7.92
CA TYR A 136 2.94 -7.89 -7.96
C TYR A 136 4.02 -6.82 -7.74
N LYS A 137 3.73 -5.58 -8.12
CA LYS A 137 4.66 -4.47 -7.98
C LYS A 137 4.22 -3.51 -6.87
N VAL A 138 5.11 -3.28 -5.90
CA VAL A 138 4.98 -2.16 -4.97
C VAL A 138 5.47 -0.90 -5.66
N SER A 139 4.65 0.13 -5.74
CA SER A 139 5.03 1.41 -6.34
C SER A 139 5.64 2.36 -5.32
N THR A 140 5.09 2.38 -4.11
CA THR A 140 5.49 3.37 -3.10
C THR A 140 5.29 2.82 -1.68
N PHE A 141 6.29 2.99 -0.83
CA PHE A 141 6.10 2.91 0.62
C PHE A 141 5.75 4.30 1.16
N HIS A 142 4.69 4.35 1.95
CA HIS A 142 4.21 5.58 2.58
C HIS A 142 4.69 5.68 4.01
N HIS A 143 5.08 6.89 4.39
CA HIS A 143 5.67 7.23 5.67
C HIS A 143 7.11 6.71 5.84
N ALA A 144 7.38 5.50 5.48
CA ALA A 144 8.67 4.84 5.22
C ALA A 144 9.86 5.36 6.06
N VAL A 145 9.63 5.52 7.37
CA VAL A 145 10.52 6.22 8.31
C VAL A 145 11.97 5.70 8.27
N GLU A 146 12.12 4.38 8.08
CA GLU A 146 13.44 3.72 8.01
C GLU A 146 13.91 3.42 6.58
N SER A 147 13.33 4.05 5.55
CA SER A 147 13.72 3.80 4.16
C SER A 147 15.19 4.09 3.87
N TYR A 148 15.81 5.00 4.60
CA TYR A 148 17.24 5.29 4.49
C TYR A 148 18.14 4.08 4.79
N LYS A 149 17.67 3.12 5.58
CA LYS A 149 18.41 1.89 5.91
C LYS A 149 18.43 0.88 4.75
N ILE A 150 17.51 1.00 3.80
CA ILE A 150 17.33 0.09 2.65
C ILE A 150 17.16 0.84 1.33
N ALA A 151 17.75 2.02 1.21
CA ALA A 151 17.61 2.87 0.02
C ALA A 151 18.09 2.17 -1.26
N ASP A 152 19.14 1.38 -1.17
CA ASP A 152 19.66 0.53 -2.23
C ASP A 152 18.62 -0.50 -2.69
N LEU A 153 18.01 -1.22 -1.76
CA LEU A 153 16.97 -2.22 -2.06
C LEU A 153 15.73 -1.58 -2.71
N LEU A 154 15.32 -0.39 -2.26
CA LEU A 154 14.21 0.35 -2.85
C LEU A 154 14.53 0.75 -4.30
N ARG A 155 15.74 1.28 -4.54
CA ARG A 155 16.24 1.64 -5.85
C ARG A 155 16.29 0.46 -6.81
N GLU A 156 16.84 -0.68 -6.38
CA GLU A 156 16.92 -1.91 -7.17
C GLU A 156 15.55 -2.41 -7.63
N ASN A 157 14.52 -2.19 -6.82
CA ASN A 157 13.15 -2.63 -7.13
C ASN A 157 12.28 -1.52 -7.73
N GLY A 158 12.83 -0.32 -7.98
CA GLY A 158 12.11 0.81 -8.56
C GLY A 158 10.95 1.29 -7.68
N ILE A 159 11.13 1.30 -6.38
CA ILE A 159 10.09 1.66 -5.39
C ILE A 159 10.37 3.06 -4.85
N CYS A 160 9.36 3.92 -4.89
CA CYS A 160 9.42 5.25 -4.31
C CYS A 160 9.14 5.24 -2.81
N SER A 161 9.63 6.26 -2.12
CA SER A 161 9.30 6.54 -0.71
C SER A 161 8.56 7.87 -0.59
N ALA A 162 7.39 7.85 0.04
CA ALA A 162 6.68 9.07 0.43
C ALA A 162 7.00 9.34 1.90
N LEU A 163 7.95 10.23 2.14
CA LEU A 163 8.54 10.49 3.45
C LEU A 163 7.92 11.69 4.14
N TRP A 164 7.94 11.69 5.46
CA TRP A 164 7.75 12.88 6.26
C TRP A 164 9.09 13.57 6.54
N GLY A 165 9.10 14.88 6.43
CA GLY A 165 10.32 15.64 6.65
C GLY A 165 10.78 15.67 8.10
N ASP A 166 9.86 15.58 9.07
CA ASP A 166 10.14 15.88 10.46
C ASP A 166 9.26 15.09 11.45
N TRP A 167 8.84 13.90 11.09
CA TRP A 167 7.93 13.12 11.92
C TRP A 167 8.56 11.81 12.38
N TYR A 168 9.20 11.82 13.54
CA TYR A 168 9.87 10.67 14.14
C TYR A 168 9.60 10.62 15.64
N GLY A 169 9.82 9.44 16.25
CA GLY A 169 9.75 9.25 17.70
C GLY A 169 8.36 9.30 18.35
N PHE A 170 7.28 9.53 17.61
CA PHE A 170 5.93 9.62 18.16
C PHE A 170 5.30 8.25 18.52
N LYS A 171 5.90 7.17 18.05
CA LYS A 171 5.59 5.78 18.40
C LYS A 171 6.80 4.88 18.18
N MET A 172 6.79 3.68 18.76
CA MET A 172 7.95 2.78 18.72
C MET A 172 8.44 2.43 17.32
N GLU A 173 7.54 2.18 16.37
CA GLU A 173 7.96 1.86 15.00
C GLU A 173 8.48 3.07 14.20
N ALA A 174 8.38 4.28 14.75
CA ALA A 174 8.95 5.51 14.19
C ALA A 174 10.13 6.02 15.03
N TYR A 175 10.67 5.21 15.94
CA TYR A 175 11.72 5.64 16.86
C TYR A 175 13.03 5.97 16.15
N ASP A 176 13.40 5.17 15.15
CA ASP A 176 14.64 5.32 14.38
C ASP A 176 14.52 6.31 13.21
N GLY A 177 13.47 7.15 13.19
CA GLY A 177 13.35 8.22 12.19
C GLY A 177 14.46 9.25 12.36
N ILE A 178 14.99 9.75 11.24
CA ILE A 178 16.02 10.79 11.21
C ILE A 178 15.63 11.89 10.22
N LYS A 179 16.06 13.12 10.49
CA LYS A 179 15.79 14.28 9.62
C LYS A 179 16.45 14.15 8.24
N GLU A 180 17.58 13.48 8.22
CA GLU A 180 18.39 13.23 7.03
C GLU A 180 17.83 12.14 6.11
N SER A 181 16.70 11.50 6.47
CA SER A 181 16.11 10.40 5.70
C SER A 181 15.85 10.78 4.24
N ILE A 182 15.35 12.00 3.98
CA ILE A 182 15.06 12.46 2.63
C ILE A 182 16.32 12.54 1.76
N PRO A 183 17.37 13.28 2.14
CA PRO A 183 18.58 13.34 1.33
C PRO A 183 19.33 12.01 1.22
N LEU A 184 19.18 11.10 2.18
CA LEU A 184 19.82 9.78 2.11
C LEU A 184 19.11 8.81 1.15
N VAL A 185 17.82 9.03 0.90
CA VAL A 185 17.03 8.17 -0.03
C VAL A 185 17.04 8.72 -1.46
N HIS A 186 17.33 10.02 -1.62
CA HIS A 186 17.40 10.69 -2.94
C HIS A 186 18.65 10.28 -3.71
#